data_7d90af96827a07069fcd6181fd7a7142
#
_entry.id   7d90af96827a07069fcd6181fd7a7142
#
_cell.length_a   1.000
_cell.length_b   1.000
_cell.length_c   1.000
_cell.angle_alpha   90.00
_cell.angle_beta   90.00
_cell.angle_gamma   90.00
#
_symmetry.space_group_name_H-M   'P 1'
#
loop_
_entity.id
_entity.type
_entity.pdbx_description
1 polymer ?
#
loop_
_entity_poly.entity_id
_entity_poly.type
_entity_poly.pdbx_seq_one_letter_code
_entity_poly.pdbx_strand_id
1 'polypeptide(L)'
;MRIGIIGGGAIGLLFACYLSKSNQVTLYCRTNEQVRLINKYGIYLKHHGTVDNFTIKAQPSDEISAEDLFIIAVKQYQLEQIERVFHHIPSQTPLIFIQNGVAHLKFIENLSHETIIVGVVEHGALKEKTNYVHHTGEGLTRLAIFRGNEQFVGPIIHKLNTIPFPFIFEKDYLEMVFGKLIVNAVINPLTAILKAKNGELMLNSHYLHLVHLVLDEVVKILDISDREKVFMRIKTICENTASNQSSMLKDILNHRQTEIDGIIGGLLNMAETKDLKVPVLQFLYHSIKGMER
;
A
#
# COMPACT_ATOMS: atom_id res chain seq x y z
N MET A 1 -9.41 -3.92 -21.35
CA MET A 1 -10.21 -4.01 -20.10
C MET A 1 -10.48 -2.61 -19.60
N ARG A 2 -11.66 -2.34 -19.06
CA ARG A 2 -11.97 -1.08 -18.38
C ARG A 2 -11.61 -1.21 -16.92
N ILE A 3 -10.75 -0.33 -16.43
CA ILE A 3 -10.23 -0.38 -15.06
C ILE A 3 -10.57 0.92 -14.36
N GLY A 4 -11.33 0.81 -13.27
CA GLY A 4 -11.53 1.91 -12.32
C GLY A 4 -10.43 1.92 -11.27
N ILE A 5 -9.79 3.06 -11.03
CA ILE A 5 -8.85 3.23 -9.93
C ILE A 5 -9.44 4.23 -8.95
N ILE A 6 -9.75 3.80 -7.73
CA ILE A 6 -10.31 4.68 -6.70
C ILE A 6 -9.17 5.20 -5.82
N GLY A 7 -8.89 6.50 -5.95
CA GLY A 7 -7.85 7.19 -5.21
C GLY A 7 -6.76 7.81 -6.06
N GLY A 8 -6.74 9.14 -6.18
CA GLY A 8 -5.73 9.94 -6.90
C GLY A 8 -4.50 10.27 -6.04
N GLY A 9 -4.04 9.30 -5.22
CA GLY A 9 -2.78 9.34 -4.47
C GLY A 9 -1.57 9.00 -5.34
N ALA A 10 -0.36 8.89 -4.73
CA ALA A 10 0.87 8.56 -5.47
C ALA A 10 0.75 7.22 -6.21
N ILE A 11 0.29 6.17 -5.53
CA ILE A 11 0.14 4.84 -6.11
C ILE A 11 -0.98 4.82 -7.15
N GLY A 12 -2.14 5.45 -6.89
CA GLY A 12 -3.24 5.50 -7.86
C GLY A 12 -2.86 6.22 -9.15
N LEU A 13 -2.13 7.35 -9.07
CA LEU A 13 -1.60 8.03 -10.25
C LEU A 13 -0.59 7.16 -11.01
N LEU A 14 0.30 6.46 -10.28
CA LEU A 14 1.30 5.57 -10.87
C LEU A 14 0.62 4.43 -11.65
N PHE A 15 -0.33 3.74 -11.01
CA PHE A 15 -1.10 2.65 -11.62
C PHE A 15 -1.88 3.15 -12.84
N ALA A 16 -2.51 4.32 -12.74
CA ALA A 16 -3.24 4.90 -13.85
C ALA A 16 -2.35 5.10 -15.09
N CYS A 17 -1.14 5.64 -14.92
CA CYS A 17 -0.19 5.82 -16.01
C CYS A 17 0.22 4.50 -16.66
N TYR A 18 0.65 3.51 -15.86
CA TYR A 18 1.15 2.26 -16.43
C TYR A 18 0.04 1.41 -17.05
N LEU A 19 -1.11 1.29 -16.38
CA LEU A 19 -2.21 0.46 -16.86
C LEU A 19 -2.92 1.06 -18.07
N SER A 20 -2.91 2.38 -18.24
CA SER A 20 -3.52 3.03 -19.42
C SER A 20 -2.80 2.72 -20.73
N LYS A 21 -1.56 2.19 -20.68
CA LYS A 21 -0.85 1.76 -21.90
C LYS A 21 -1.54 0.61 -22.65
N SER A 22 -2.30 -0.24 -21.92
CA SER A 22 -2.93 -1.44 -22.48
C SER A 22 -4.42 -1.56 -22.14
N ASN A 23 -4.95 -0.64 -21.35
CA ASN A 23 -6.32 -0.68 -20.85
C ASN A 23 -7.00 0.69 -20.93
N GLN A 24 -8.32 0.70 -20.87
CA GLN A 24 -9.08 1.92 -20.63
C GLN A 24 -9.12 2.18 -19.12
N VAL A 25 -8.50 3.25 -18.65
CA VAL A 25 -8.43 3.58 -17.23
C VAL A 25 -9.27 4.80 -16.90
N THR A 26 -10.12 4.68 -15.89
CA THR A 26 -10.81 5.80 -15.25
C THR A 26 -10.26 5.99 -13.84
N LEU A 27 -9.74 7.17 -13.53
CA LEU A 27 -9.26 7.52 -12.19
C LEU A 27 -10.35 8.26 -11.41
N TYR A 28 -10.79 7.67 -10.31
CA TYR A 28 -11.81 8.23 -9.42
C TYR A 28 -11.14 9.03 -8.30
N CYS A 29 -11.37 10.35 -8.32
CA CYS A 29 -10.71 11.30 -7.42
C CYS A 29 -11.68 11.89 -6.41
N ARG A 30 -11.17 12.19 -5.20
CA ARG A 30 -11.97 12.81 -4.13
C ARG A 30 -12.35 14.26 -4.42
N THR A 31 -11.51 15.00 -5.15
CA THR A 31 -11.70 16.44 -5.38
C THR A 31 -11.96 16.76 -6.85
N ASN A 32 -12.95 17.61 -7.09
CA ASN A 32 -13.27 18.10 -8.44
C ASN A 32 -12.10 18.88 -9.07
N GLU A 33 -11.25 19.51 -8.28
CA GLU A 33 -10.03 20.15 -8.77
C GLU A 33 -9.10 19.14 -9.42
N GLN A 34 -8.83 18.00 -8.76
CA GLN A 34 -7.98 16.95 -9.33
C GLN A 34 -8.59 16.37 -10.61
N VAL A 35 -9.91 16.13 -10.62
CA VAL A 35 -10.64 15.67 -11.81
C VAL A 35 -10.45 16.63 -12.99
N ARG A 36 -10.67 17.94 -12.78
CA ARG A 36 -10.50 18.95 -13.82
C ARG A 36 -9.07 19.02 -14.36
N LEU A 37 -8.07 19.01 -13.46
CA LEU A 37 -6.67 19.09 -13.86
C LEU A 37 -6.26 17.86 -14.68
N ILE A 38 -6.65 16.65 -14.26
CA ILE A 38 -6.32 15.43 -14.99
C ILE A 38 -7.01 15.38 -16.35
N ASN A 39 -8.30 15.71 -16.44
CA ASN A 39 -9.04 15.72 -17.70
C ASN A 39 -8.50 16.77 -18.68
N LYS A 40 -7.99 17.91 -18.18
CA LYS A 40 -7.47 18.98 -19.03
C LYS A 40 -6.02 18.76 -19.46
N TYR A 41 -5.17 18.25 -18.55
CA TYR A 41 -3.72 18.24 -18.76
C TYR A 41 -3.10 16.83 -18.72
N GLY A 42 -3.88 15.79 -18.44
CA GLY A 42 -3.37 14.43 -18.21
C GLY A 42 -2.62 14.28 -16.88
N ILE A 43 -1.99 13.14 -16.74
CA ILE A 43 -1.09 12.80 -15.61
C ILE A 43 0.35 12.82 -16.12
N TYR A 44 1.21 13.55 -15.43
CA TYR A 44 2.65 13.56 -15.69
C TYR A 44 3.34 12.50 -14.82
N LEU A 45 4.05 11.59 -15.46
CA LEU A 45 4.87 10.56 -14.82
C LEU A 45 6.34 10.89 -15.04
N LYS A 46 7.05 11.16 -13.95
CA LYS A 46 8.52 11.28 -13.95
C LYS A 46 9.14 9.94 -13.62
N HIS A 47 10.04 9.46 -14.49
CA HIS A 47 10.77 8.20 -14.32
C HIS A 47 12.12 8.28 -15.03
N HIS A 48 13.21 7.87 -14.38
CA HIS A 48 14.58 7.90 -14.90
C HIS A 48 14.99 9.23 -15.58
N GLY A 49 14.56 10.35 -14.99
CA GLY A 49 14.88 11.69 -15.52
C GLY A 49 14.00 12.14 -16.68
N THR A 50 13.15 11.29 -17.24
CA THR A 50 12.15 11.64 -18.26
C THR A 50 10.81 11.98 -17.62
N VAL A 51 9.99 12.73 -18.33
CA VAL A 51 8.61 13.06 -17.95
C VAL A 51 7.70 12.76 -19.11
N ASP A 52 6.85 11.78 -18.92
CA ASP A 52 5.82 11.39 -19.89
C ASP A 52 4.46 11.95 -19.45
N ASN A 53 3.58 12.26 -20.43
CA ASN A 53 2.22 12.68 -20.18
C ASN A 53 1.23 11.62 -20.65
N PHE A 54 0.27 11.28 -19.79
CA PHE A 54 -0.75 10.27 -20.02
C PHE A 54 -2.14 10.92 -20.03
N THR A 55 -2.85 10.79 -21.14
CA THR A 55 -4.26 11.18 -21.22
C THR A 55 -5.12 10.12 -20.55
N ILE A 56 -5.71 10.46 -19.41
CA ILE A 56 -6.51 9.55 -18.58
C ILE A 56 -7.82 10.24 -18.22
N LYS A 57 -8.92 9.50 -18.31
CA LYS A 57 -10.21 9.97 -17.84
C LYS A 57 -10.22 10.02 -16.31
N ALA A 58 -10.64 11.13 -15.74
CA ALA A 58 -10.89 11.26 -14.31
C ALA A 58 -12.35 11.60 -14.03
N GLN A 59 -12.89 11.04 -12.93
CA GLN A 59 -14.24 11.28 -12.43
C GLN A 59 -14.25 11.50 -10.92
N PRO A 60 -15.27 12.18 -10.37
CA PRO A 60 -15.50 12.19 -8.92
C PRO A 60 -15.69 10.77 -8.38
N SER A 61 -15.21 10.50 -7.16
CA SER A 61 -15.28 9.15 -6.56
C SER A 61 -16.69 8.71 -6.15
N ASP A 62 -17.67 9.58 -6.18
CA ASP A 62 -19.10 9.32 -5.99
C ASP A 62 -19.87 9.07 -7.30
N GLU A 63 -19.22 9.25 -8.45
CA GLU A 63 -19.82 9.04 -9.79
C GLU A 63 -19.22 7.77 -10.44
N ILE A 64 -19.51 6.61 -9.86
CA ILE A 64 -18.96 5.33 -10.36
C ILE A 64 -19.63 4.91 -11.68
N SER A 65 -18.81 4.64 -12.68
CA SER A 65 -19.22 4.04 -13.96
C SER A 65 -19.02 2.52 -13.93
N ALA A 66 -19.64 1.81 -14.88
CA ALA A 66 -19.43 0.36 -15.02
C ALA A 66 -18.02 0.08 -15.56
N GLU A 67 -17.22 -0.56 -14.75
CA GLU A 67 -15.87 -1.02 -15.08
C GLU A 67 -15.78 -2.55 -15.00
N ASP A 68 -14.76 -3.13 -15.62
CA ASP A 68 -14.54 -4.59 -15.59
C ASP A 68 -13.78 -5.01 -14.32
N LEU A 69 -13.12 -4.06 -13.64
CA LEU A 69 -12.30 -4.23 -12.45
C LEU A 69 -12.12 -2.90 -11.72
N PHE A 70 -12.10 -2.92 -10.38
CA PHE A 70 -11.66 -1.77 -9.59
C PHE A 70 -10.39 -2.04 -8.80
N ILE A 71 -9.46 -1.07 -8.78
CA ILE A 71 -8.28 -1.04 -7.94
C ILE A 71 -8.48 0.04 -6.88
N ILE A 72 -8.43 -0.34 -5.61
CA ILE A 72 -8.68 0.54 -4.46
C ILE A 72 -7.32 1.04 -3.95
N ALA A 73 -6.97 2.27 -4.34
CA ALA A 73 -5.67 2.90 -4.08
C ALA A 73 -5.74 4.05 -3.06
N VAL A 74 -6.83 4.18 -2.32
CA VAL A 74 -6.94 5.09 -1.18
C VAL A 74 -6.12 4.55 -0.01
N LYS A 75 -5.70 5.41 0.91
CA LYS A 75 -5.06 4.97 2.15
C LYS A 75 -6.08 4.27 3.07
N GLN A 76 -5.59 3.35 3.91
CA GLN A 76 -6.43 2.49 4.76
C GLN A 76 -7.46 3.30 5.58
N TYR A 77 -7.05 4.40 6.22
CA TYR A 77 -7.94 5.26 7.02
C TYR A 77 -9.03 5.99 6.21
N GLN A 78 -9.00 5.91 4.89
CA GLN A 78 -10.02 6.49 4.00
C GLN A 78 -11.06 5.46 3.54
N LEU A 79 -10.87 4.16 3.80
CA LEU A 79 -11.77 3.11 3.32
C LEU A 79 -13.19 3.26 3.85
N GLU A 80 -13.35 3.53 5.14
CA GLU A 80 -14.66 3.75 5.76
C GLU A 80 -15.38 4.97 5.15
N GLN A 81 -14.62 6.02 4.78
CA GLN A 81 -15.18 7.23 4.18
C GLN A 81 -15.77 6.98 2.78
N ILE A 82 -15.29 5.96 2.09
CA ILE A 82 -15.74 5.58 0.75
C ILE A 82 -16.59 4.30 0.76
N GLU A 83 -17.02 3.80 1.91
CA GLU A 83 -17.80 2.57 2.01
C GLU A 83 -19.04 2.59 1.09
N ARG A 84 -19.74 3.73 1.03
CA ARG A 84 -20.91 3.90 0.15
C ARG A 84 -20.61 3.72 -1.33
N VAL A 85 -19.38 3.96 -1.76
CA VAL A 85 -18.96 3.78 -3.16
C VAL A 85 -19.08 2.31 -3.58
N PHE A 86 -18.78 1.38 -2.67
CA PHE A 86 -18.85 -0.06 -2.96
C PHE A 86 -20.28 -0.54 -3.21
N HIS A 87 -21.30 0.13 -2.67
CA HIS A 87 -22.71 -0.18 -2.94
C HIS A 87 -23.14 0.13 -4.38
N HIS A 88 -22.40 1.01 -5.06
CA HIS A 88 -22.63 1.35 -6.48
C HIS A 88 -21.86 0.46 -7.45
N ILE A 89 -20.94 -0.38 -6.94
CA ILE A 89 -20.19 -1.34 -7.74
C ILE A 89 -20.92 -2.69 -7.70
N PRO A 90 -21.27 -3.29 -8.85
CA PRO A 90 -21.91 -4.59 -8.88
C PRO A 90 -21.07 -5.65 -8.16
N SER A 91 -21.71 -6.55 -7.39
CA SER A 91 -21.02 -7.57 -6.59
C SER A 91 -20.14 -8.53 -7.40
N GLN A 92 -20.45 -8.71 -8.68
CA GLN A 92 -19.67 -9.52 -9.61
C GLN A 92 -18.39 -8.84 -10.09
N THR A 93 -18.29 -7.50 -9.93
CA THR A 93 -17.09 -6.76 -10.37
C THR A 93 -15.95 -7.02 -9.40
N PRO A 94 -14.80 -7.55 -9.86
CA PRO A 94 -13.65 -7.80 -9.00
C PRO A 94 -13.09 -6.52 -8.39
N LEU A 95 -12.66 -6.61 -7.13
CA LEU A 95 -11.99 -5.54 -6.41
C LEU A 95 -10.57 -5.95 -6.06
N ILE A 96 -9.60 -5.07 -6.29
CA ILE A 96 -8.20 -5.22 -5.85
C ILE A 96 -7.91 -4.17 -4.79
N PHE A 97 -7.59 -4.58 -3.56
CA PHE A 97 -7.18 -3.71 -2.46
C PHE A 97 -5.67 -3.71 -2.32
N ILE A 98 -5.04 -2.51 -2.38
CA ILE A 98 -3.57 -2.36 -2.37
C ILE A 98 -3.07 -1.54 -1.18
N GLN A 99 -3.79 -1.57 -0.05
CA GLN A 99 -3.41 -0.87 1.17
C GLN A 99 -2.19 -1.51 1.83
N ASN A 100 -1.38 -0.69 2.51
CA ASN A 100 -0.33 -1.18 3.39
C ASN A 100 -0.93 -1.64 4.73
N GLY A 101 -0.30 -2.64 5.34
CA GLY A 101 -0.75 -3.19 6.61
C GLY A 101 -1.87 -4.22 6.46
N VAL A 102 -2.56 -4.53 7.54
CA VAL A 102 -3.56 -5.61 7.64
C VAL A 102 -4.96 -5.12 8.08
N ALA A 103 -5.09 -3.89 8.57
CA ALA A 103 -6.36 -3.41 9.12
C ALA A 103 -7.50 -3.37 8.08
N HIS A 104 -7.16 -3.22 6.78
CA HIS A 104 -8.13 -3.28 5.70
C HIS A 104 -8.77 -4.67 5.51
N LEU A 105 -8.11 -5.75 5.96
CA LEU A 105 -8.64 -7.12 5.81
C LEU A 105 -10.00 -7.27 6.52
N LYS A 106 -10.13 -6.74 7.74
CA LYS A 106 -11.40 -6.73 8.47
C LYS A 106 -12.50 -5.95 7.74
N PHE A 107 -12.16 -4.87 7.06
CA PHE A 107 -13.12 -4.08 6.26
C PHE A 107 -13.63 -4.90 5.07
N ILE A 108 -12.74 -5.54 4.31
CA ILE A 108 -13.10 -6.28 3.11
C ILE A 108 -13.87 -7.58 3.39
N GLU A 109 -13.74 -8.15 4.59
CA GLU A 109 -14.55 -9.31 5.03
C GLU A 109 -16.06 -9.02 4.95
N ASN A 110 -16.48 -7.78 5.25
CA ASN A 110 -17.87 -7.36 5.30
C ASN A 110 -18.43 -6.94 3.93
N LEU A 111 -17.61 -6.84 2.89
CA LEU A 111 -18.09 -6.50 1.55
C LEU A 111 -18.81 -7.69 0.90
N SER A 112 -19.87 -7.39 0.15
CA SER A 112 -20.67 -8.41 -0.56
C SER A 112 -20.11 -8.87 -1.89
N HIS A 113 -18.95 -8.36 -2.32
CA HIS A 113 -18.35 -8.68 -3.62
C HIS A 113 -17.85 -10.13 -3.69
N GLU A 114 -18.12 -10.79 -4.81
CA GLU A 114 -17.80 -12.20 -5.03
C GLU A 114 -16.30 -12.45 -5.22
N THR A 115 -15.60 -11.47 -5.80
CA THR A 115 -14.15 -11.56 -6.06
C THR A 115 -13.43 -10.39 -5.43
N ILE A 116 -12.61 -10.69 -4.44
CA ILE A 116 -11.75 -9.72 -3.75
C ILE A 116 -10.31 -10.22 -3.80
N ILE A 117 -9.43 -9.37 -4.29
CA ILE A 117 -8.00 -9.61 -4.41
C ILE A 117 -7.28 -8.62 -3.51
N VAL A 118 -6.29 -9.07 -2.79
CA VAL A 118 -5.39 -8.19 -2.02
C VAL A 118 -4.07 -8.07 -2.75
N GLY A 119 -3.46 -6.88 -2.67
CA GLY A 119 -2.22 -6.58 -3.35
C GLY A 119 -1.18 -5.94 -2.45
N VAL A 120 0.07 -6.35 -2.65
CA VAL A 120 1.26 -5.77 -2.04
C VAL A 120 2.05 -5.05 -3.11
N VAL A 121 2.13 -3.72 -3.01
CA VAL A 121 2.84 -2.86 -3.96
C VAL A 121 4.25 -2.60 -3.44
N GLU A 122 5.27 -2.95 -4.22
CA GLU A 122 6.68 -2.74 -3.88
C GLU A 122 7.30 -1.54 -4.64
N HIS A 123 6.52 -0.89 -5.51
CA HIS A 123 6.94 0.32 -6.21
C HIS A 123 7.05 1.52 -5.27
N GLY A 124 8.09 2.32 -5.44
CA GLY A 124 8.22 3.64 -4.82
C GLY A 124 7.53 4.71 -5.67
N ALA A 125 6.64 5.48 -5.09
CA ALA A 125 5.95 6.58 -5.76
C ALA A 125 5.83 7.82 -4.88
N LEU A 126 6.03 8.99 -5.48
CA LEU A 126 5.86 10.28 -4.81
C LEU A 126 4.93 11.18 -5.65
N LYS A 127 3.82 11.60 -5.07
CA LYS A 127 2.95 12.61 -5.67
C LYS A 127 3.56 14.00 -5.41
N GLU A 128 4.12 14.61 -6.45
CA GLU A 128 4.75 15.94 -6.37
C GLU A 128 3.71 17.06 -6.52
N LYS A 129 2.70 16.87 -7.41
CA LYS A 129 1.57 17.79 -7.61
C LYS A 129 0.28 17.00 -7.79
N THR A 130 -0.83 17.69 -7.92
CA THR A 130 -2.17 17.11 -8.03
C THR A 130 -2.30 16.07 -9.14
N ASN A 131 -1.64 16.28 -10.29
CA ASN A 131 -1.60 15.37 -11.45
C ASN A 131 -0.16 15.00 -11.85
N TYR A 132 0.79 15.02 -10.93
CA TYR A 132 2.19 14.73 -11.19
C TYR A 132 2.69 13.69 -10.21
N VAL A 133 3.19 12.56 -10.72
CA VAL A 133 3.75 11.47 -9.94
C VAL A 133 5.19 11.16 -10.37
N HIS A 134 6.07 10.99 -9.40
CA HIS A 134 7.43 10.51 -9.61
C HIS A 134 7.51 9.04 -9.20
N HIS A 135 7.86 8.14 -10.13
CA HIS A 135 8.18 6.75 -9.87
C HIS A 135 9.61 6.70 -9.32
N THR A 136 9.74 6.61 -8.01
CA THR A 136 11.03 6.76 -7.30
C THR A 136 11.75 5.45 -7.06
N GLY A 137 11.11 4.32 -7.30
CA GLY A 137 11.69 3.00 -7.14
C GLY A 137 10.90 1.96 -7.91
N GLU A 138 11.59 1.25 -8.80
CA GLU A 138 11.02 0.10 -9.49
C GLU A 138 10.81 -1.06 -8.53
N GLY A 139 9.74 -1.79 -8.70
CA GLY A 139 9.37 -2.95 -7.92
C GLY A 139 8.36 -3.79 -8.69
N LEU A 140 7.55 -4.51 -7.98
CA LEU A 140 6.44 -5.28 -8.54
C LEU A 140 5.21 -5.16 -7.67
N THR A 141 4.07 -5.63 -8.18
CA THR A 141 2.83 -5.75 -7.42
C THR A 141 2.51 -7.23 -7.28
N ARG A 142 2.49 -7.73 -6.04
CA ARG A 142 2.03 -9.09 -5.74
C ARG A 142 0.54 -9.05 -5.50
N LEU A 143 -0.19 -10.01 -6.06
CA LEU A 143 -1.63 -10.12 -5.92
C LEU A 143 -1.98 -11.53 -5.44
N ALA A 144 -2.90 -11.63 -4.48
CA ALA A 144 -3.42 -12.91 -4.02
C ALA A 144 -4.94 -12.84 -3.80
N ILE A 145 -5.62 -13.96 -3.93
CA ILE A 145 -7.06 -14.04 -3.74
C ILE A 145 -7.37 -14.00 -2.25
N PHE A 146 -8.19 -13.04 -1.85
CA PHE A 146 -8.82 -13.01 -0.53
C PHE A 146 -10.14 -13.78 -0.55
N ARG A 147 -10.96 -13.54 -1.59
CA ARG A 147 -12.23 -14.21 -1.86
C ARG A 147 -12.40 -14.38 -3.37
N GLY A 148 -12.92 -15.51 -3.83
CA GLY A 148 -13.19 -15.76 -5.25
C GLY A 148 -12.50 -17.02 -5.76
N ASN A 149 -12.54 -17.18 -7.09
CA ASN A 149 -12.02 -18.36 -7.78
C ASN A 149 -10.82 -17.99 -8.66
N GLU A 150 -9.73 -18.75 -8.56
CA GLU A 150 -8.49 -18.57 -9.32
C GLU A 150 -8.71 -18.58 -10.83
N GLN A 151 -9.67 -19.39 -11.33
CA GLN A 151 -9.99 -19.44 -12.76
C GLN A 151 -10.48 -18.11 -13.32
N PHE A 152 -11.15 -17.27 -12.50
CA PHE A 152 -11.57 -15.92 -12.90
C PHE A 152 -10.47 -14.89 -12.70
N VAL A 153 -9.66 -15.04 -11.66
CA VAL A 153 -8.62 -14.07 -11.28
C VAL A 153 -7.39 -14.18 -12.16
N GLY A 154 -6.99 -15.38 -12.56
CA GLY A 154 -5.80 -15.60 -13.40
C GLY A 154 -5.78 -14.78 -14.69
N PRO A 155 -6.85 -14.79 -15.52
CA PRO A 155 -6.93 -13.96 -16.72
C PRO A 155 -6.87 -12.45 -16.44
N ILE A 156 -7.40 -11.98 -15.31
CA ILE A 156 -7.33 -10.58 -14.90
C ILE A 156 -5.88 -10.18 -14.63
N ILE A 157 -5.17 -10.96 -13.81
CA ILE A 157 -3.77 -10.70 -13.47
C ILE A 157 -2.88 -10.72 -14.71
N HIS A 158 -3.10 -11.68 -15.61
CA HIS A 158 -2.37 -11.74 -16.87
C HIS A 158 -2.56 -10.47 -17.72
N LYS A 159 -3.77 -9.90 -17.76
CA LYS A 159 -4.06 -8.65 -18.48
C LYS A 159 -3.49 -7.41 -17.79
N LEU A 160 -3.31 -7.44 -16.47
CA LEU A 160 -2.69 -6.35 -15.72
C LEU A 160 -1.17 -6.34 -15.90
N ASN A 161 -0.58 -7.53 -16.10
CA ASN A 161 0.88 -7.68 -16.15
C ASN A 161 1.43 -7.00 -17.41
N THR A 162 2.21 -5.94 -17.22
CA THR A 162 2.83 -5.17 -18.29
C THR A 162 4.32 -4.94 -17.97
N ILE A 163 5.15 -4.87 -19.01
CA ILE A 163 6.54 -4.45 -18.85
C ILE A 163 6.60 -2.93 -19.08
N PRO A 164 7.16 -2.13 -18.16
CA PRO A 164 7.98 -2.46 -16.99
C PRO A 164 7.23 -2.46 -15.63
N PHE A 165 5.95 -2.79 -15.59
CA PHE A 165 5.10 -2.70 -14.38
C PHE A 165 4.53 -4.09 -14.07
N PRO A 166 5.33 -5.02 -13.47
CA PRO A 166 4.98 -6.42 -13.31
C PRO A 166 3.97 -6.66 -12.18
N PHE A 167 3.05 -7.59 -12.45
CA PHE A 167 2.14 -8.17 -11.48
C PHE A 167 2.44 -9.66 -11.33
N ILE A 168 2.55 -10.14 -10.09
CA ILE A 168 2.82 -11.54 -9.76
C ILE A 168 1.66 -12.10 -8.93
N PHE A 169 1.22 -13.31 -9.27
CA PHE A 169 0.22 -14.01 -8.49
C PHE A 169 0.88 -14.81 -7.37
N GLU A 170 0.36 -14.66 -6.16
CA GLU A 170 0.75 -15.43 -4.97
C GLU A 170 -0.43 -16.28 -4.51
N LYS A 171 -0.13 -17.49 -4.03
CA LYS A 171 -1.18 -18.42 -3.60
C LYS A 171 -1.73 -18.10 -2.22
N ASP A 172 -0.89 -17.64 -1.31
CA ASP A 172 -1.24 -17.32 0.08
C ASP A 172 -1.20 -15.82 0.31
N TYR A 173 -2.40 -15.22 0.50
CA TYR A 173 -2.50 -13.80 0.73
C TYR A 173 -1.96 -13.39 2.11
N LEU A 174 -2.07 -14.25 3.14
CA LEU A 174 -1.56 -13.93 4.47
C LEU A 174 -0.03 -13.91 4.48
N GLU A 175 0.60 -14.91 3.88
CA GLU A 175 2.06 -14.95 3.76
C GLU A 175 2.57 -13.72 2.98
N MET A 176 1.92 -13.38 1.88
CA MET A 176 2.24 -12.21 1.06
C MET A 176 2.13 -10.90 1.85
N VAL A 177 0.99 -10.68 2.52
CA VAL A 177 0.71 -9.44 3.27
C VAL A 177 1.60 -9.35 4.51
N PHE A 178 1.73 -10.43 5.28
CA PHE A 178 2.59 -10.46 6.48
C PHE A 178 4.05 -10.25 6.13
N GLY A 179 4.52 -10.77 5.00
CA GLY A 179 5.88 -10.57 4.54
C GLY A 179 6.27 -9.09 4.39
N LYS A 180 5.37 -8.24 3.89
CA LYS A 180 5.58 -6.78 3.82
C LYS A 180 5.26 -6.09 5.15
N LEU A 181 4.20 -6.55 5.84
CA LEU A 181 3.80 -5.99 7.14
C LEU A 181 4.96 -5.99 8.13
N ILE A 182 5.67 -7.11 8.26
CA ILE A 182 6.78 -7.26 9.20
C ILE A 182 7.88 -6.23 8.92
N VAL A 183 8.27 -6.11 7.67
CA VAL A 183 9.30 -5.14 7.25
C VAL A 183 8.86 -3.71 7.58
N ASN A 184 7.61 -3.37 7.24
CA ASN A 184 7.07 -2.04 7.50
C ASN A 184 6.88 -1.76 9.00
N ALA A 185 6.49 -2.75 9.80
CA ALA A 185 6.29 -2.61 11.24
C ALA A 185 7.61 -2.34 11.97
N VAL A 186 8.73 -2.89 11.47
CA VAL A 186 10.05 -2.66 12.06
C VAL A 186 10.68 -1.37 11.54
N ILE A 187 10.77 -1.20 10.22
CA ILE A 187 11.55 -0.10 9.62
C ILE A 187 10.82 1.24 9.75
N ASN A 188 9.53 1.29 9.43
CA ASN A 188 8.84 2.57 9.24
C ASN A 188 8.72 3.39 10.53
N PRO A 189 8.21 2.84 11.66
CA PRO A 189 8.08 3.63 12.89
C PRO A 189 9.45 4.00 13.47
N LEU A 190 10.42 3.07 13.46
CA LEU A 190 11.75 3.36 13.99
C LEU A 190 12.44 4.49 13.22
N THR A 191 12.45 4.42 11.88
CA THR A 191 13.05 5.49 11.06
C THR A 191 12.32 6.82 11.21
N ALA A 192 10.99 6.81 11.39
CA ALA A 192 10.20 8.02 11.57
C ALA A 192 10.51 8.71 12.92
N ILE A 193 10.56 7.93 14.03
CA ILE A 193 10.84 8.45 15.37
C ILE A 193 12.29 8.92 15.47
N LEU A 194 13.23 8.11 14.97
CA LEU A 194 14.67 8.41 15.03
C LEU A 194 15.12 9.43 13.98
N LYS A 195 14.25 9.78 13.01
CA LYS A 195 14.56 10.60 11.83
C LYS A 195 15.77 10.09 11.05
N ALA A 196 15.90 8.75 10.99
CA ALA A 196 17.03 8.04 10.41
C ALA A 196 16.69 7.45 9.04
N LYS A 197 17.71 7.24 8.20
CA LYS A 197 17.60 6.45 6.98
C LYS A 197 17.58 4.96 7.29
N ASN A 198 17.09 4.15 6.35
CA ASN A 198 16.92 2.71 6.57
C ASN A 198 18.24 2.01 6.98
N GLY A 199 19.35 2.34 6.33
CA GLY A 199 20.66 1.73 6.63
C GLY A 199 21.19 2.05 8.03
N GLU A 200 20.84 3.20 8.59
CA GLU A 200 21.29 3.60 9.94
C GLU A 200 20.76 2.66 11.02
N LEU A 201 19.61 2.00 10.78
CA LEU A 201 19.06 1.01 11.71
C LEU A 201 19.99 -0.20 11.91
N MET A 202 20.81 -0.53 10.91
CA MET A 202 21.75 -1.64 10.95
C MET A 202 23.16 -1.22 11.42
N LEU A 203 23.53 0.04 11.25
CA LEU A 203 24.86 0.55 11.56
C LEU A 203 25.02 1.01 13.01
N ASN A 204 23.96 1.54 13.62
CA ASN A 204 23.97 1.97 15.01
C ASN A 204 23.53 0.82 15.92
N SER A 205 24.40 0.41 16.86
CA SER A 205 24.13 -0.72 17.76
C SER A 205 22.86 -0.55 18.63
N HIS A 206 22.54 0.70 19.03
CA HIS A 206 21.32 0.99 19.80
C HIS A 206 20.08 0.90 18.90
N TYR A 207 20.15 1.37 17.64
CA TYR A 207 19.05 1.24 16.70
C TYR A 207 18.80 -0.22 16.32
N LEU A 208 19.87 -0.99 16.11
CA LEU A 208 19.79 -2.43 15.87
C LEU A 208 19.13 -3.16 17.05
N HIS A 209 19.43 -2.76 18.28
CA HIS A 209 18.76 -3.31 19.47
C HIS A 209 17.24 -3.02 19.44
N LEU A 210 16.83 -1.81 19.05
CA LEU A 210 15.42 -1.48 18.88
C LEU A 210 14.75 -2.32 17.79
N VAL A 211 15.45 -2.56 16.68
CA VAL A 211 14.97 -3.46 15.62
C VAL A 211 14.66 -4.85 16.18
N HIS A 212 15.56 -5.41 17.01
CA HIS A 212 15.34 -6.72 17.62
C HIS A 212 14.14 -6.73 18.59
N LEU A 213 13.97 -5.67 19.41
CA LEU A 213 12.83 -5.58 20.34
C LEU A 213 11.48 -5.53 19.57
N VAL A 214 11.41 -4.74 18.51
CA VAL A 214 10.18 -4.66 17.67
C VAL A 214 9.93 -6.00 17.00
N LEU A 215 10.97 -6.60 16.42
CA LEU A 215 10.86 -7.88 15.73
C LEU A 215 10.36 -8.99 16.66
N ASP A 216 10.84 -9.03 17.90
CA ASP A 216 10.42 -10.05 18.88
C ASP A 216 8.92 -10.01 19.16
N GLU A 217 8.34 -8.81 19.28
CA GLU A 217 6.88 -8.66 19.44
C GLU A 217 6.12 -9.03 18.17
N VAL A 218 6.61 -8.61 16.99
CA VAL A 218 5.95 -8.88 15.71
C VAL A 218 5.93 -10.37 15.39
N VAL A 219 7.05 -11.09 15.54
CA VAL A 219 7.09 -12.54 15.26
C VAL A 219 6.22 -13.32 16.23
N LYS A 220 6.10 -12.87 17.48
CA LYS A 220 5.21 -13.46 18.49
C LYS A 220 3.73 -13.30 18.12
N ILE A 221 3.33 -12.12 17.66
CA ILE A 221 1.94 -11.85 17.21
C ILE A 221 1.58 -12.73 16.01
N LEU A 222 2.50 -12.85 15.05
CA LEU A 222 2.28 -13.54 13.78
C LEU A 222 2.60 -15.05 13.82
N ASP A 223 2.96 -15.60 14.97
CA ASP A 223 3.34 -17.00 15.20
C ASP A 223 4.45 -17.48 14.24
N ILE A 224 5.45 -16.62 14.00
CA ILE A 224 6.55 -16.92 13.07
C ILE A 224 7.65 -17.69 13.80
N SER A 225 7.93 -18.90 13.34
CA SER A 225 8.92 -19.79 13.95
C SER A 225 10.37 -19.42 13.61
N ASP A 226 10.64 -18.98 12.39
CA ASP A 226 11.99 -18.65 11.91
C ASP A 226 12.26 -17.12 11.98
N ARG A 227 12.49 -16.66 13.21
CA ARG A 227 12.82 -15.26 13.51
C ARG A 227 14.09 -14.79 12.79
N GLU A 228 15.09 -15.67 12.69
CA GLU A 228 16.38 -15.30 12.10
C GLU A 228 16.25 -15.05 10.59
N LYS A 229 15.50 -15.87 9.89
CA LYS A 229 15.18 -15.66 8.47
C LYS A 229 14.50 -14.31 8.25
N VAL A 230 13.57 -13.94 9.14
CA VAL A 230 12.89 -12.65 9.07
C VAL A 230 13.86 -11.50 9.33
N PHE A 231 14.72 -11.61 10.34
CA PHE A 231 15.74 -10.61 10.64
C PHE A 231 16.69 -10.41 9.43
N MET A 232 17.18 -11.49 8.83
CA MET A 232 18.05 -11.42 7.67
C MET A 232 17.36 -10.73 6.47
N ARG A 233 16.06 -10.97 6.27
CA ARG A 233 15.27 -10.25 5.25
C ARG A 233 15.20 -8.75 5.56
N ILE A 234 14.92 -8.34 6.79
CA ILE A 234 14.89 -6.93 7.20
C ILE A 234 16.25 -6.28 6.98
N LYS A 235 17.33 -6.95 7.41
CA LYS A 235 18.71 -6.50 7.24
C LYS A 235 19.02 -6.24 5.75
N THR A 236 18.75 -7.21 4.89
CA THR A 236 18.97 -7.09 3.44
C THR A 236 18.19 -5.89 2.85
N ILE A 237 16.94 -5.68 3.27
CA ILE A 237 16.15 -4.54 2.81
C ILE A 237 16.76 -3.22 3.29
N CYS A 238 17.17 -3.13 4.56
CA CYS A 238 17.83 -1.94 5.10
C CYS A 238 19.14 -1.62 4.35
N GLU A 239 19.93 -2.63 4.02
CA GLU A 239 21.20 -2.50 3.28
C GLU A 239 20.95 -2.06 1.83
N ASN A 240 20.02 -2.72 1.12
CA ASN A 240 19.68 -2.38 -0.27
C ASN A 240 19.02 -0.99 -0.41
N THR A 241 18.42 -0.49 0.65
CA THR A 241 17.75 0.82 0.68
C THR A 241 18.40 1.79 1.67
N ALA A 242 19.71 1.62 1.93
CA ALA A 242 20.40 2.29 3.03
C ALA A 242 20.28 3.82 3.01
N SER A 243 20.31 4.44 1.84
CA SER A 243 20.16 5.89 1.67
C SER A 243 18.71 6.39 1.67
N ASN A 244 17.73 5.47 1.67
CA ASN A 244 16.31 5.83 1.55
C ASN A 244 15.74 6.25 2.92
N GLN A 245 14.77 7.14 2.85
CA GLN A 245 13.83 7.43 3.94
C GLN A 245 12.58 6.57 3.76
N SER A 246 12.07 5.99 4.84
CA SER A 246 10.81 5.25 4.80
C SER A 246 9.63 6.15 4.39
N SER A 247 8.53 5.51 3.94
CA SER A 247 7.30 6.26 3.61
C SER A 247 6.74 7.00 4.82
N MET A 248 6.78 6.37 6.00
CA MET A 248 6.29 6.96 7.25
C MET A 248 7.13 8.16 7.67
N LEU A 249 8.46 8.10 7.59
CA LEU A 249 9.32 9.25 7.82
C LEU A 249 8.99 10.40 6.87
N LYS A 250 8.80 10.10 5.58
CA LYS A 250 8.41 11.12 4.58
C LYS A 250 7.05 11.73 4.90
N ASP A 251 6.08 10.94 5.38
CA ASP A 251 4.76 11.47 5.75
C ASP A 251 4.89 12.40 6.97
N ILE A 252 5.63 12.03 8.01
CA ILE A 252 5.89 12.88 9.19
C ILE A 252 6.60 14.19 8.80
N LEU A 253 7.66 14.13 7.99
CA LEU A 253 8.40 15.32 7.56
C LEU A 253 7.56 16.27 6.69
N ASN A 254 6.53 15.76 6.02
CA ASN A 254 5.60 16.55 5.21
C ASN A 254 4.27 16.86 5.93
N HIS A 255 4.17 16.66 7.25
CA HIS A 255 2.98 16.90 8.05
C HIS A 255 1.73 16.18 7.49
N ARG A 256 1.90 14.93 7.06
CA ARG A 256 0.82 14.09 6.54
C ARG A 256 0.51 12.96 7.51
N GLN A 257 -0.75 12.56 7.54
CA GLN A 257 -1.17 11.37 8.28
C GLN A 257 -0.46 10.14 7.72
N THR A 258 0.11 9.32 8.62
CA THR A 258 0.83 8.09 8.30
C THR A 258 -0.13 6.91 8.15
N GLU A 259 0.43 5.73 7.82
CA GLU A 259 -0.32 4.46 7.81
C GLU A 259 -0.08 3.63 9.09
N ILE A 260 0.25 4.28 10.21
CA ILE A 260 0.53 3.60 11.48
C ILE A 260 -0.65 2.76 11.96
N ASP A 261 -1.88 3.22 11.75
CA ASP A 261 -3.11 2.51 12.10
C ASP A 261 -3.23 1.19 11.32
N GLY A 262 -2.89 1.19 10.04
CA GLY A 262 -2.90 -0.01 9.18
C GLY A 262 -1.78 -1.00 9.50
N ILE A 263 -0.63 -0.51 9.95
CA ILE A 263 0.59 -1.30 10.18
C ILE A 263 0.63 -1.75 11.64
N ILE A 264 0.93 -0.85 12.57
CA ILE A 264 1.06 -1.20 13.99
C ILE A 264 -0.32 -1.36 14.64
N GLY A 265 -1.29 -0.50 14.32
CA GLY A 265 -2.66 -0.65 14.84
C GLY A 265 -3.27 -2.01 14.50
N GLY A 266 -3.05 -2.51 13.26
CA GLY A 266 -3.46 -3.86 12.89
C GLY A 266 -2.81 -4.96 13.72
N LEU A 267 -1.50 -4.84 14.02
CA LEU A 267 -0.77 -5.78 14.89
C LEU A 267 -1.25 -5.71 16.36
N LEU A 268 -1.55 -4.50 16.86
CA LEU A 268 -2.10 -4.32 18.22
C LEU A 268 -3.46 -5.02 18.36
N ASN A 269 -4.33 -4.89 17.39
CA ASN A 269 -5.62 -5.59 17.38
C ASN A 269 -5.44 -7.12 17.36
N MET A 270 -4.49 -7.63 16.58
CA MET A 270 -4.15 -9.08 16.59
C MET A 270 -3.57 -9.53 17.93
N ALA A 271 -2.72 -8.72 18.57
CA ALA A 271 -2.16 -9.01 19.87
C ALA A 271 -3.25 -9.05 20.96
N GLU A 272 -4.22 -8.13 20.91
CA GLU A 272 -5.36 -8.11 21.84
C GLU A 272 -6.20 -9.38 21.73
N THR A 273 -6.51 -9.85 20.52
CA THR A 273 -7.26 -11.11 20.32
C THR A 273 -6.52 -12.35 20.86
N LYS A 274 -5.19 -12.28 21.00
CA LYS A 274 -4.33 -13.35 21.51
C LYS A 274 -3.91 -13.14 22.99
N ASP A 275 -4.41 -12.12 23.66
CA ASP A 275 -4.00 -11.71 25.02
C ASP A 275 -2.47 -11.55 25.16
N LEU A 276 -1.83 -10.96 24.15
CA LEU A 276 -0.39 -10.74 24.14
C LEU A 276 -0.03 -9.32 24.59
N LYS A 277 0.93 -9.21 25.52
CA LYS A 277 1.51 -7.91 25.90
C LYS A 277 2.61 -7.54 24.91
N VAL A 278 2.49 -6.35 24.30
CA VAL A 278 3.37 -5.82 23.24
C VAL A 278 3.70 -4.35 23.50
N PRO A 279 4.40 -4.04 24.60
CA PRO A 279 4.64 -2.67 25.06
C PRO A 279 5.49 -1.85 24.07
N VAL A 280 6.39 -2.49 23.32
CA VAL A 280 7.23 -1.79 22.33
C VAL A 280 6.39 -1.32 21.17
N LEU A 281 5.49 -2.14 20.64
CA LEU A 281 4.57 -1.74 19.58
C LEU A 281 3.58 -0.66 20.04
N GLN A 282 3.08 -0.74 21.28
CA GLN A 282 2.24 0.31 21.86
C GLN A 282 3.00 1.64 21.94
N PHE A 283 4.24 1.62 22.43
CA PHE A 283 5.09 2.81 22.48
C PHE A 283 5.29 3.42 21.09
N LEU A 284 5.64 2.61 20.08
CA LEU A 284 5.82 3.08 18.71
C LEU A 284 4.54 3.69 18.13
N TYR A 285 3.40 3.03 18.34
CA TYR A 285 2.10 3.49 17.87
C TYR A 285 1.78 4.89 18.41
N HIS A 286 1.81 5.04 19.74
CA HIS A 286 1.50 6.33 20.38
C HIS A 286 2.53 7.42 20.06
N SER A 287 3.81 7.07 19.91
CA SER A 287 4.84 8.01 19.47
C SER A 287 4.53 8.59 18.10
N ILE A 288 4.22 7.74 17.11
CA ILE A 288 3.87 8.19 15.76
C ILE A 288 2.56 8.99 15.76
N LYS A 289 1.52 8.52 16.47
CA LYS A 289 0.26 9.26 16.59
C LYS A 289 0.47 10.66 17.20
N GLY A 290 1.37 10.80 18.18
CA GLY A 290 1.75 12.09 18.73
C GLY A 290 2.52 13.00 17.77
N MET A 291 3.18 12.45 16.75
CA MET A 291 3.90 13.19 15.71
C MET A 291 3.02 13.61 14.53
N GLU A 292 1.83 13.04 14.36
CA GLU A 292 0.83 13.33 13.30
C GLU A 292 0.05 14.63 13.57
N ARG A 293 0.69 15.71 13.94
CA ARG A 293 0.02 17.00 14.30
C ARG A 293 0.01 17.96 13.13
#